data_556329cfb3e0273fb6058faab1f8ff01
#
_entry.id   556329cfb3e0273fb6058faab1f8ff01
#
_cell.length_a   1.000
_cell.length_b   1.000
_cell.length_c   1.000
_cell.angle_alpha   90.00
_cell.angle_beta   90.00
_cell.angle_gamma   90.00
#
_symmetry.space_group_name_H-M   'P 1'
#
loop_
_entity.id
_entity.type
_entity.pdbx_description
1 polymer ?
#
loop_
_entity_poly.entity_id
_entity_poly.type
_entity_poly.pdbx_seq_one_letter_code
_entity_poly.pdbx_strand_id
1 'polypeptide(L)'
;PGGAAKGNPRYSFRGVTRYYRFNKKKMLQLYRAGKVIQRRKGLVPLQKRYLDEMPGIMLQDVWTDIKSAQVLKKEDVGYSTQKPLKLLERIIQISSNPKDIVLDCMCGSGTTLVASHNLGRKYIGIDSNSKACEIARKRIKSRI
;
A
#
# COMPACT_ATOMS: atom_id res chain seq x y z
N PRO A 1 18.13 10.21 -13.93
CA PRO A 1 19.14 9.55 -14.74
C PRO A 1 18.47 8.84 -15.89
N GLY A 2 18.65 9.42 -17.08
CA GLY A 2 18.02 8.90 -18.28
C GLY A 2 18.81 7.78 -18.95
N GLY A 3 18.56 7.55 -20.25
CA GLY A 3 19.22 6.52 -21.05
C GLY A 3 20.75 6.64 -21.12
N ALA A 4 21.32 7.83 -20.90
CA ALA A 4 22.78 8.01 -20.85
C ALA A 4 23.43 7.18 -19.73
N ALA A 5 22.84 7.16 -18.53
CA ALA A 5 23.35 6.36 -17.40
C ALA A 5 23.23 4.84 -17.62
N LYS A 6 22.46 4.41 -18.63
CA LYS A 6 22.28 3.01 -19.03
C LYS A 6 23.07 2.66 -20.30
N GLY A 7 23.94 3.54 -20.76
CA GLY A 7 24.69 3.34 -22.00
C GLY A 7 23.86 3.39 -23.29
N ASN A 8 22.61 3.84 -23.24
CA ASN A 8 21.80 3.97 -24.45
C ASN A 8 22.31 5.11 -25.31
N PRO A 9 22.42 4.94 -26.65
CA PRO A 9 22.84 6.00 -27.53
C PRO A 9 21.77 7.12 -27.60
N ARG A 10 22.23 8.33 -27.94
CA ARG A 10 21.34 9.44 -28.26
C ARG A 10 20.68 9.17 -29.61
N TYR A 11 19.35 9.28 -29.70
CA TYR A 11 18.63 9.10 -30.95
C TYR A 11 17.40 10.00 -31.05
N SER A 12 16.92 10.20 -32.27
CA SER A 12 15.71 10.94 -32.55
C SER A 12 14.49 10.01 -32.51
N PHE A 13 13.43 10.43 -31.82
CA PHE A 13 12.16 9.74 -31.80
C PHE A 13 11.02 10.77 -31.79
N ARG A 14 10.15 10.74 -32.80
CA ARG A 14 9.02 11.66 -33.00
C ARG A 14 9.40 13.14 -32.90
N GLY A 15 10.50 13.50 -33.52
CA GLY A 15 10.99 14.89 -33.57
C GLY A 15 11.74 15.38 -32.33
N VAL A 16 12.02 14.49 -31.38
CA VAL A 16 12.82 14.83 -30.19
C VAL A 16 14.09 13.99 -30.16
N THR A 17 15.26 14.65 -30.14
CA THR A 17 16.56 14.01 -30.08
C THR A 17 17.16 14.12 -28.68
N ARG A 18 17.32 12.99 -27.99
CA ARG A 18 17.91 12.93 -26.64
C ARG A 18 18.33 11.52 -26.24
N TYR A 19 18.91 11.37 -25.08
CA TYR A 19 19.09 10.07 -24.43
C TYR A 19 17.76 9.62 -23.81
N TYR A 20 17.25 8.47 -24.27
CA TYR A 20 16.02 7.89 -23.72
C TYR A 20 16.33 6.77 -22.74
N ARG A 21 15.38 6.52 -21.80
CA ARG A 21 15.48 5.42 -20.84
C ARG A 21 15.59 4.04 -21.52
N PHE A 22 14.99 3.90 -22.70
CA PHE A 22 15.00 2.68 -23.50
C PHE A 22 15.85 2.90 -24.76
N ASN A 23 16.45 1.83 -25.27
CA ASN A 23 17.05 1.85 -26.59
C ASN A 23 15.98 2.03 -27.67
N LYS A 24 16.40 2.39 -28.89
CA LYS A 24 15.48 2.71 -30.01
C LYS A 24 14.56 1.54 -30.35
N LYS A 25 15.05 0.29 -30.33
CA LYS A 25 14.27 -0.92 -30.62
C LYS A 25 13.13 -1.09 -29.61
N LYS A 26 13.41 -1.01 -28.32
CA LYS A 26 12.41 -1.11 -27.26
C LYS A 26 11.41 0.05 -27.29
N MET A 27 11.87 1.27 -27.59
CA MET A 27 10.99 2.43 -27.74
C MET A 27 9.99 2.24 -28.88
N LEU A 28 10.41 1.71 -30.01
CA LEU A 28 9.54 1.40 -31.15
C LEU A 28 8.53 0.30 -30.81
N GLN A 29 8.94 -0.74 -30.08
CA GLN A 29 8.03 -1.78 -29.60
C GLN A 29 6.93 -1.20 -28.71
N LEU A 30 7.30 -0.38 -27.72
CA LEU A 30 6.35 0.28 -26.82
C LEU A 30 5.41 1.23 -27.57
N TYR A 31 5.92 1.92 -28.60
CA TYR A 31 5.09 2.79 -29.43
C TYR A 31 4.07 2.00 -30.23
N ARG A 32 4.48 0.91 -30.91
CA ARG A 32 3.58 0.01 -31.65
C ARG A 32 2.53 -0.62 -30.75
N ALA A 33 2.87 -0.90 -29.49
CA ALA A 33 1.96 -1.40 -28.47
C ALA A 33 1.03 -0.30 -27.86
N GLY A 34 1.04 0.94 -28.40
CA GLY A 34 0.23 2.05 -27.88
C GLY A 34 0.65 2.57 -26.50
N LYS A 35 1.80 2.11 -25.98
CA LYS A 35 2.30 2.45 -24.64
C LYS A 35 3.18 3.71 -24.59
N VAL A 36 3.28 4.45 -25.69
CA VAL A 36 4.00 5.73 -25.75
C VAL A 36 3.06 6.81 -26.25
N ILE A 37 2.96 7.91 -25.54
CA ILE A 37 2.20 9.09 -25.93
C ILE A 37 3.11 10.31 -26.05
N GLN A 38 2.78 11.19 -26.96
CA GLN A 38 3.37 12.52 -27.08
C GLN A 38 2.24 13.53 -27.07
N ARG A 39 2.13 14.32 -26.00
CA ARG A 39 1.01 15.27 -25.81
C ARG A 39 0.94 16.35 -26.88
N ARG A 40 2.10 16.83 -27.34
CA ARG A 40 2.25 17.79 -28.42
C ARG A 40 3.52 17.47 -29.21
N LYS A 41 3.57 17.86 -30.51
CA LYS A 41 4.77 17.76 -31.34
C LYS A 41 5.94 18.49 -30.67
N GLY A 42 7.12 17.90 -30.63
CA GLY A 42 8.31 18.48 -29.98
C GLY A 42 8.43 18.23 -28.48
N LEU A 43 7.38 17.79 -27.78
CA LEU A 43 7.50 17.38 -26.38
C LEU A 43 8.08 15.97 -26.25
N VAL A 44 8.74 15.73 -25.13
CA VAL A 44 9.31 14.42 -24.82
C VAL A 44 8.19 13.37 -24.76
N PRO A 45 8.30 12.27 -25.53
CA PRO A 45 7.36 11.18 -25.42
C PRO A 45 7.37 10.53 -24.03
N LEU A 46 6.19 10.23 -23.51
CA LEU A 46 5.96 9.63 -22.20
C LEU A 46 5.52 8.18 -22.38
N GLN A 47 6.00 7.30 -21.50
CA GLN A 47 5.52 5.93 -21.41
C GLN A 47 4.22 5.90 -20.60
N LYS A 48 3.18 5.29 -21.15
CA LYS A 48 2.00 4.87 -20.38
C LYS A 48 2.38 3.67 -19.52
N ARG A 49 1.91 3.67 -18.29
CA ARG A 49 1.93 2.52 -17.40
C ARG A 49 0.49 2.28 -16.95
N TYR A 50 0.01 1.10 -17.16
CA TYR A 50 -1.32 0.70 -16.72
C TYR A 50 -1.22 0.10 -15.32
N LEU A 51 -2.22 0.37 -14.49
CA LEU A 51 -2.20 -0.02 -13.09
C LEU A 51 -2.28 -1.55 -12.92
N ASP A 52 -3.05 -2.20 -13.77
CA ASP A 52 -3.21 -3.65 -13.87
C ASP A 52 -1.93 -4.40 -14.31
N GLU A 53 -1.02 -3.70 -15.00
CA GLU A 53 0.27 -4.25 -15.42
C GLU A 53 1.40 -4.02 -14.41
N MET A 54 1.10 -3.37 -13.29
CA MET A 54 2.11 -3.02 -12.28
C MET A 54 1.97 -3.93 -11.04
N PRO A 55 3.09 -4.32 -10.41
CA PRO A 55 3.05 -5.11 -9.17
C PRO A 55 2.45 -4.33 -7.97
N GLY A 56 1.93 -3.12 -8.21
CA GLY A 56 1.43 -2.21 -7.22
C GLY A 56 2.34 -1.00 -7.02
N ILE A 57 1.94 -0.14 -6.11
CA ILE A 57 2.74 1.02 -5.67
C ILE A 57 3.50 0.60 -4.41
N MET A 58 4.79 0.87 -4.36
CA MET A 58 5.58 0.66 -3.14
C MET A 58 4.94 1.45 -1.98
N LEU A 59 4.81 0.78 -0.86
CA LEU A 59 4.28 1.41 0.34
C LEU A 59 5.20 2.56 0.74
N GLN A 60 4.60 3.71 1.04
CA GLN A 60 5.32 4.89 1.51
C GLN A 60 5.39 4.86 3.05
N ASP A 61 6.29 5.62 3.61
CA ASP A 61 6.49 5.81 5.05
C ASP A 61 5.44 6.77 5.67
N VAL A 62 4.81 7.63 4.85
CA VAL A 62 3.74 8.53 5.28
C VAL A 62 2.40 8.08 4.72
N TRP A 63 1.43 7.83 5.61
CA TRP A 63 0.09 7.34 5.27
C TRP A 63 -0.96 8.40 5.59
N THR A 64 -1.40 9.13 4.59
CA THR A 64 -2.39 10.22 4.70
C THR A 64 -3.84 9.76 4.46
N ASP A 65 -4.03 8.52 4.01
CA ASP A 65 -5.32 7.94 3.63
C ASP A 65 -6.04 7.24 4.79
N ILE A 66 -5.41 7.15 5.98
CA ILE A 66 -5.98 6.53 7.16
C ILE A 66 -6.47 7.61 8.12
N LYS A 67 -7.78 7.62 8.34
CA LYS A 67 -8.41 8.56 9.29
C LYS A 67 -8.32 8.04 10.73
N SER A 68 -8.29 8.94 11.71
CA SER A 68 -8.37 8.60 13.14
C SER A 68 -9.64 7.79 13.45
N ALA A 69 -9.56 6.86 14.41
CA ALA A 69 -10.71 6.08 14.88
C ALA A 69 -11.84 6.97 15.44
N GLN A 70 -11.49 8.09 16.06
CA GLN A 70 -12.45 9.07 16.59
C GLN A 70 -13.30 9.75 15.51
N VAL A 71 -12.78 9.86 14.28
CA VAL A 71 -13.52 10.37 13.12
C VAL A 71 -14.45 9.31 12.54
N LEU A 72 -14.12 8.04 12.73
CA LEU A 72 -14.87 6.88 12.23
C LEU A 72 -15.83 6.35 13.31
N LYS A 73 -16.89 7.10 13.59
CA LYS A 73 -17.89 6.78 14.65
C LYS A 73 -18.35 5.31 14.66
N LYS A 74 -18.37 4.63 13.51
CA LYS A 74 -18.76 3.22 13.40
C LYS A 74 -17.75 2.23 14.03
N GLU A 75 -16.50 2.64 14.18
CA GLU A 75 -15.44 1.81 14.76
C GLU A 75 -15.21 2.12 16.24
N ASP A 76 -15.70 3.26 16.69
CA ASP A 76 -15.46 3.74 18.06
C ASP A 76 -16.20 2.87 19.09
N VAL A 77 -15.44 2.31 20.01
CA VAL A 77 -15.94 1.50 21.13
C VAL A 77 -15.86 2.24 22.47
N GLY A 78 -15.64 3.56 22.45
CA GLY A 78 -15.50 4.38 23.63
C GLY A 78 -14.17 4.18 24.37
N TYR A 79 -13.16 3.62 23.74
CA TYR A 79 -11.83 3.43 24.32
C TYR A 79 -10.88 4.55 23.86
N SER A 80 -10.42 5.41 24.78
CA SER A 80 -9.74 6.68 24.49
C SER A 80 -8.49 6.55 23.59
N THR A 81 -7.77 5.43 23.68
CA THR A 81 -6.54 5.19 22.92
C THR A 81 -6.72 4.23 21.75
N GLN A 82 -7.96 4.00 21.31
CA GLN A 82 -8.26 3.11 20.19
C GLN A 82 -7.57 3.58 18.91
N LYS A 83 -6.90 2.65 18.22
CA LYS A 83 -6.31 2.87 16.91
C LYS A 83 -7.30 2.53 15.79
N PRO A 84 -7.22 3.19 14.62
CA PRO A 84 -8.04 2.83 13.46
C PRO A 84 -7.79 1.39 13.01
N LEU A 85 -8.85 0.65 12.70
CA LEU A 85 -8.75 -0.74 12.23
C LEU A 85 -7.89 -0.84 10.96
N LYS A 86 -8.13 0.04 10.01
CA LYS A 86 -7.40 0.10 8.72
C LYS A 86 -5.88 0.26 8.90
N LEU A 87 -5.44 0.95 9.95
CA LEU A 87 -4.02 1.09 10.27
C LEU A 87 -3.40 -0.27 10.64
N LEU A 88 -4.05 -0.98 11.56
CA LEU A 88 -3.56 -2.28 12.04
C LEU A 88 -3.66 -3.34 10.92
N GLU A 89 -4.71 -3.32 10.12
CA GLU A 89 -4.83 -4.21 8.96
C GLU A 89 -3.66 -4.00 7.99
N ARG A 90 -3.30 -2.76 7.68
CA ARG A 90 -2.14 -2.46 6.81
C ARG A 90 -0.83 -2.97 7.42
N ILE A 91 -0.58 -2.68 8.70
CA ILE A 91 0.64 -3.13 9.37
C ILE A 91 0.74 -4.66 9.35
N ILE A 92 -0.34 -5.36 9.67
CA ILE A 92 -0.36 -6.83 9.71
C ILE A 92 -0.17 -7.42 8.31
N GLN A 93 -0.79 -6.82 7.27
CA GLN A 93 -0.62 -7.28 5.89
C GLN A 93 0.82 -7.21 5.39
N ILE A 94 1.57 -6.17 5.77
CA ILE A 94 2.96 -5.97 5.32
C ILE A 94 3.99 -6.73 6.15
N SER A 95 3.63 -7.16 7.36
CA SER A 95 4.56 -7.76 8.32
C SER A 95 4.30 -9.23 8.61
N SER A 96 3.25 -9.83 8.05
CA SER A 96 2.89 -11.22 8.31
C SER A 96 2.19 -11.87 7.12
N ASN A 97 2.12 -13.21 7.12
CA ASN A 97 1.38 -14.01 6.15
C ASN A 97 0.06 -14.55 6.76
N PRO A 98 -0.93 -14.94 5.94
CA PRO A 98 -2.10 -15.67 6.44
C PRO A 98 -1.68 -16.90 7.29
N LYS A 99 -2.39 -17.12 8.39
CA LYS A 99 -2.16 -18.17 9.40
C LYS A 99 -0.98 -17.94 10.36
N ASP A 100 -0.16 -16.91 10.17
CA ASP A 100 0.84 -16.51 11.16
C ASP A 100 0.20 -16.09 12.48
N ILE A 101 1.00 -16.04 13.55
CA ILE A 101 0.56 -15.59 14.87
C ILE A 101 0.98 -14.13 15.09
N VAL A 102 0.02 -13.27 15.39
CA VAL A 102 0.24 -11.88 15.76
C VAL A 102 0.11 -11.74 17.28
N LEU A 103 1.15 -11.25 17.92
CA LEU A 103 1.18 -10.98 19.36
C LEU A 103 1.07 -9.47 19.60
N ASP A 104 0.16 -9.07 20.48
CA ASP A 104 0.06 -7.70 21.00
C ASP A 104 0.03 -7.73 22.54
N CYS A 105 1.14 -7.32 23.16
CA CYS A 105 1.34 -7.38 24.60
C CYS A 105 0.66 -6.22 25.36
N MET A 106 0.06 -5.25 24.65
CA MET A 106 -0.66 -4.09 25.20
C MET A 106 -1.90 -3.81 24.33
N CYS A 107 -2.72 -4.83 24.13
CA CYS A 107 -3.75 -4.85 23.09
C CYS A 107 -4.90 -3.86 23.29
N GLY A 108 -5.05 -3.26 24.46
CA GLY A 108 -6.09 -2.29 24.76
C GLY A 108 -7.48 -2.81 24.37
N SER A 109 -8.19 -2.04 23.57
CA SER A 109 -9.51 -2.42 23.03
C SER A 109 -9.46 -3.52 21.96
N GLY A 110 -8.29 -4.11 21.67
CA GLY A 110 -8.12 -5.27 20.79
C GLY A 110 -8.18 -4.97 19.30
N THR A 111 -7.85 -3.77 18.85
CA THR A 111 -7.88 -3.45 17.41
C THR A 111 -6.94 -4.33 16.60
N THR A 112 -5.73 -4.62 17.11
CA THR A 112 -4.77 -5.55 16.51
C THR A 112 -5.37 -6.95 16.37
N LEU A 113 -6.08 -7.43 17.38
CA LEU A 113 -6.68 -8.76 17.38
C LEU A 113 -7.82 -8.87 16.36
N VAL A 114 -8.66 -7.83 16.27
CA VAL A 114 -9.71 -7.73 15.25
C VAL A 114 -9.11 -7.69 13.84
N ALA A 115 -8.07 -6.88 13.62
CA ALA A 115 -7.38 -6.81 12.33
C ALA A 115 -6.78 -8.17 11.94
N SER A 116 -6.13 -8.84 12.89
CA SER A 116 -5.56 -10.18 12.68
C SER A 116 -6.63 -11.21 12.31
N HIS A 117 -7.75 -11.20 13.00
CA HIS A 117 -8.90 -12.06 12.70
C HIS A 117 -9.41 -11.84 11.28
N ASN A 118 -9.69 -10.58 10.91
CA ASN A 118 -10.17 -10.21 9.57
C ASN A 118 -9.24 -10.68 8.45
N LEU A 119 -7.94 -10.71 8.72
CA LEU A 119 -6.91 -11.05 7.75
C LEU A 119 -6.50 -12.54 7.79
N GLY A 120 -7.19 -13.37 8.57
CA GLY A 120 -6.92 -14.80 8.67
C GLY A 120 -5.59 -15.15 9.39
N ARG A 121 -5.15 -14.28 10.30
CA ARG A 121 -4.04 -14.54 11.22
C ARG A 121 -4.56 -15.08 12.53
N LYS A 122 -3.76 -15.91 13.21
CA LYS A 122 -3.95 -16.21 14.64
C LYS A 122 -3.51 -15.01 15.46
N TYR A 123 -4.03 -14.86 16.68
CA TYR A 123 -3.68 -13.71 17.51
C TYR A 123 -3.63 -14.06 18.98
N ILE A 124 -2.75 -13.35 19.69
CA ILE A 124 -2.63 -13.39 21.14
C ILE A 124 -2.61 -11.92 21.61
N GLY A 125 -3.53 -11.55 22.49
CA GLY A 125 -3.60 -10.23 23.07
C GLY A 125 -3.42 -10.31 24.59
N ILE A 126 -2.59 -9.43 25.11
CA ILE A 126 -2.35 -9.27 26.55
C ILE A 126 -2.60 -7.81 26.89
N ASP A 127 -3.23 -7.55 28.03
CA ASP A 127 -3.36 -6.20 28.60
C ASP A 127 -3.49 -6.29 30.11
N SER A 128 -2.91 -5.34 30.83
CA SER A 128 -3.02 -5.24 32.29
C SER A 128 -4.40 -4.75 32.76
N ASN A 129 -5.15 -4.08 31.87
CA ASN A 129 -6.47 -3.56 32.16
C ASN A 129 -7.57 -4.58 31.82
N SER A 130 -8.23 -5.13 32.83
CA SER A 130 -9.32 -6.11 32.68
C SER A 130 -10.48 -5.60 31.81
N LYS A 131 -10.85 -4.31 31.95
CA LYS A 131 -11.88 -3.68 31.11
C LYS A 131 -11.50 -3.64 29.63
N ALA A 132 -10.22 -3.38 29.33
CA ALA A 132 -9.71 -3.44 27.96
C ALA A 132 -9.85 -4.86 27.38
N CYS A 133 -9.47 -5.87 28.14
CA CYS A 133 -9.62 -7.29 27.76
C CYS A 133 -11.08 -7.67 27.50
N GLU A 134 -12.03 -7.16 28.31
CA GLU A 134 -13.46 -7.41 28.08
C GLU A 134 -13.96 -6.78 26.78
N ILE A 135 -13.55 -5.53 26.49
CA ILE A 135 -13.88 -4.85 25.24
C ILE A 135 -13.31 -5.64 24.05
N ALA A 136 -12.04 -6.04 24.13
CA ALA A 136 -11.40 -6.82 23.11
C ALA A 136 -12.13 -8.14 22.82
N ARG A 137 -12.50 -8.88 23.88
CA ARG A 137 -13.27 -10.14 23.76
C ARG A 137 -14.65 -9.93 23.11
N LYS A 138 -15.38 -8.86 23.51
CA LYS A 138 -16.68 -8.53 22.91
C LYS A 138 -16.55 -8.21 21.42
N ARG A 139 -15.53 -7.41 21.05
CA ARG A 139 -15.25 -7.07 19.64
C ARG A 139 -14.95 -8.26 18.77
N ILE A 140 -14.20 -9.23 19.28
CA ILE A 140 -13.87 -10.44 18.54
C ILE A 140 -15.10 -11.34 18.41
N LYS A 141 -15.85 -11.57 19.51
CA LYS A 141 -17.07 -12.39 19.48
C LYS A 141 -18.13 -11.88 18.48
N SER A 142 -18.22 -10.58 18.29
CA SER A 142 -19.15 -10.00 17.31
C SER A 142 -18.74 -10.20 15.85
N ARG A 143 -17.59 -10.81 15.59
CA ARG A 143 -17.03 -11.05 14.26
C ARG A 143 -16.93 -12.53 13.87
N ILE A 144 -17.12 -13.39 14.84
CA ILE A 144 -17.23 -14.85 14.68
C ILE A 144 -18.70 -15.20 14.45
#